data_4fc6c4622b5fb46c5b52f5f756b5d14f
#
_entry.id   4fc6c4622b5fb46c5b52f5f756b5d14f
#
_cell.length_a   1.000
_cell.length_b   1.000
_cell.length_c   1.000
_cell.angle_alpha   90.00
_cell.angle_beta   90.00
_cell.angle_gamma   90.00
#
_symmetry.space_group_name_H-M   'P 1'
#
loop_
_entity.id
_entity.type
_entity.pdbx_description
1 polymer ?
#
loop_
_entity_poly.entity_id
_entity_poly.type
_entity_poly.pdbx_seq_one_letter_code
_entity_poly.pdbx_strand_id
1 'polypeptide(L)'
;MEMWFSELHTSNVKLSMRIEEQLCSVESDCQRIDVLVSDEFGKFLALDGEILFSEKDEFIYDEMVTHIPMAVHPDVKNVLIIGGADGGVARELINYKCIERIDVVEPDEMLVEVCRKHFPELTCGLDDDRVNVYIQDALRFLRNKTGDYDLIINDATCLLYTSDA
;
A
#
# COMPACT_ATOMS: atom_id res chain seq x y z
N MET A 1 30.36 -5.14 8.46
CA MET A 1 29.89 -3.75 8.62
C MET A 1 28.41 -3.86 8.96
N GLU A 2 27.96 -3.27 10.06
CA GLU A 2 26.54 -3.28 10.39
C GLU A 2 25.82 -2.20 9.59
N MET A 3 24.72 -2.56 8.96
CA MET A 3 23.83 -1.61 8.28
C MET A 3 22.63 -1.29 9.16
N TRP A 4 22.24 -0.03 9.18
CA TRP A 4 21.09 0.44 9.94
C TRP A 4 20.21 1.29 9.04
N PHE A 5 18.93 0.95 8.98
CA PHE A 5 17.89 1.83 8.44
C PHE A 5 17.43 2.76 9.56
N SER A 6 17.19 4.03 9.23
CA SER A 6 16.70 5.00 10.22
C SER A 6 15.60 5.84 9.62
N GLU A 7 14.44 5.77 10.22
CA GLU A 7 13.28 6.59 9.93
C GLU A 7 13.23 7.78 10.88
N LEU A 8 13.09 8.98 10.34
CA LEU A 8 13.04 10.22 11.12
C LEU A 8 11.60 10.63 11.35
N HIS A 9 11.09 10.48 12.58
CA HIS A 9 9.76 10.97 12.93
C HIS A 9 9.73 12.48 13.19
N THR A 10 10.81 13.00 13.80
CA THR A 10 11.00 14.43 14.04
C THR A 10 12.49 14.75 13.98
N SER A 11 12.86 16.03 14.00
CA SER A 11 14.27 16.45 14.08
C SER A 11 15.04 15.86 15.28
N ASN A 12 14.33 15.35 16.30
CA ASN A 12 14.92 14.86 17.55
C ASN A 12 14.57 13.40 17.85
N VAL A 13 13.70 12.74 17.03
CA VAL A 13 13.25 11.37 17.25
C VAL A 13 13.37 10.56 15.98
N LYS A 14 14.08 9.45 16.07
CA LYS A 14 14.20 8.47 14.99
C LYS A 14 13.98 7.05 15.49
N LEU A 15 13.41 6.20 14.65
CA LEU A 15 13.43 4.75 14.77
C LEU A 15 14.63 4.23 13.97
N SER A 16 15.40 3.30 14.53
CA SER A 16 16.48 2.66 13.78
C SER A 16 16.39 1.15 13.91
N MET A 17 16.47 0.45 12.77
CA MET A 17 16.50 -1.01 12.67
C MET A 17 17.81 -1.48 12.05
N ARG A 18 18.37 -2.57 12.58
CA ARG A 18 19.50 -3.24 11.93
C ARG A 18 18.99 -3.99 10.70
N ILE A 19 19.71 -3.82 9.59
CA ILE A 19 19.39 -4.43 8.30
C ILE A 19 20.39 -5.53 8.03
N GLU A 20 19.89 -6.68 7.62
CA GLU A 20 20.70 -7.81 7.16
C GLU A 20 21.00 -7.70 5.66
N GLU A 21 20.04 -7.26 4.86
CA GLU A 21 20.16 -7.18 3.41
C GLU A 21 19.32 -6.03 2.82
N GLN A 22 19.82 -5.43 1.75
CA GLN A 22 19.06 -4.52 0.89
C GLN A 22 18.76 -5.24 -0.43
N LEU A 23 17.49 -5.58 -0.65
CA LEU A 23 17.04 -6.34 -1.84
C LEU A 23 16.82 -5.43 -3.05
N CYS A 24 16.36 -4.20 -2.81
CA CYS A 24 16.06 -3.22 -3.84
C CYS A 24 16.28 -1.81 -3.31
N SER A 25 16.75 -0.92 -4.17
CA SER A 25 16.73 0.52 -3.95
C SER A 25 16.64 1.17 -5.33
N VAL A 26 15.50 1.78 -5.62
CA VAL A 26 15.23 2.41 -6.92
C VAL A 26 14.52 3.74 -6.70
N GLU A 27 14.64 4.61 -7.67
CA GLU A 27 13.98 5.91 -7.69
C GLU A 27 12.94 5.89 -8.82
N SER A 28 11.67 6.08 -8.48
CA SER A 28 10.59 6.28 -9.43
C SER A 28 10.44 7.78 -9.75
N ASP A 29 9.52 8.12 -10.64
CA ASP A 29 9.15 9.54 -10.86
C ASP A 29 8.42 10.16 -9.66
N CYS A 30 7.96 9.33 -8.72
CA CYS A 30 7.18 9.74 -7.56
C CYS A 30 8.02 9.80 -6.28
N GLN A 31 8.89 8.78 -6.04
CA GLN A 31 9.55 8.58 -4.77
C GLN A 31 10.69 7.58 -4.85
N ARG A 32 11.51 7.52 -3.81
CA ARG A 32 12.49 6.47 -3.62
C ARG A 32 11.85 5.26 -2.95
N ILE A 33 12.10 4.06 -3.51
CA ILE A 33 11.54 2.79 -3.05
C ILE A 33 12.69 1.90 -2.59
N ASP A 34 12.71 1.55 -1.32
CA ASP A 34 13.69 0.64 -0.71
C ASP A 34 13.00 -0.62 -0.19
N VAL A 35 13.51 -1.81 -0.58
CA VAL A 35 13.10 -3.10 0.00
C VAL A 35 14.28 -3.65 0.78
N LEU A 36 14.07 -3.84 2.06
CA LEU A 36 15.10 -4.18 3.04
C LEU A 36 14.68 -5.41 3.85
N VAL A 37 15.65 -6.10 4.43
CA VAL A 37 15.42 -7.26 5.30
C VAL A 37 15.99 -6.99 6.68
N SER A 38 15.19 -7.25 7.70
CA SER A 38 15.65 -7.28 9.09
C SER A 38 15.29 -8.61 9.76
N ASP A 39 16.09 -9.04 10.72
CA ASP A 39 15.79 -10.27 11.51
C ASP A 39 14.49 -10.15 12.31
N GLU A 40 14.14 -8.94 12.75
CA GLU A 40 13.01 -8.71 13.65
C GLU A 40 11.68 -8.61 12.89
N PHE A 41 11.68 -7.97 11.69
CA PHE A 41 10.46 -7.62 10.96
C PHE A 41 10.32 -8.34 9.60
N GLY A 42 11.29 -9.18 9.22
CA GLY A 42 11.32 -9.78 7.89
C GLY A 42 11.64 -8.76 6.80
N LYS A 43 11.10 -8.96 5.61
CA LYS A 43 11.17 -7.94 4.57
C LYS A 43 10.24 -6.77 4.92
N PHE A 44 10.70 -5.57 4.62
CA PHE A 44 9.89 -4.37 4.74
C PHE A 44 10.14 -3.43 3.56
N LEU A 45 9.16 -2.62 3.28
CA LEU A 45 9.19 -1.61 2.23
C LEU A 45 9.23 -0.24 2.87
N ALA A 46 10.12 0.61 2.37
CA ALA A 46 10.21 2.00 2.78
C ALA A 46 10.13 2.92 1.55
N LEU A 47 9.39 4.02 1.69
CA LEU A 47 9.22 5.06 0.69
C LEU A 47 9.83 6.36 1.22
N ASP A 48 10.78 6.96 0.49
CA ASP A 48 11.50 8.18 0.89
C ASP A 48 12.13 8.12 2.29
N GLY A 49 12.46 6.89 2.76
CA GLY A 49 13.05 6.65 4.07
C GLY A 49 12.03 6.47 5.20
N GLU A 50 10.75 6.36 4.90
CA GLU A 50 9.67 6.03 5.84
C GLU A 50 9.17 4.61 5.59
N ILE A 51 8.96 3.84 6.67
CA ILE A 51 8.47 2.47 6.57
C ILE A 51 7.00 2.49 6.21
N LEU A 52 6.65 1.85 5.09
CA LEU A 52 5.27 1.67 4.69
C LEU A 52 4.65 0.46 5.40
N PHE A 53 5.28 -0.70 5.28
CA PHE A 53 4.86 -1.95 5.94
C PHE A 53 6.03 -2.92 6.12
N SER A 54 5.83 -3.94 6.96
CA SER A 54 6.71 -5.09 7.10
C SER A 54 5.94 -6.41 6.99
N GLU A 55 6.61 -7.49 6.58
CA GLU A 55 6.00 -8.85 6.53
C GLU A 55 5.45 -9.31 7.88
N LYS A 56 5.97 -8.76 8.98
CA LYS A 56 5.58 -9.16 10.32
C LYS A 56 4.22 -8.64 10.74
N ASP A 57 3.83 -7.45 10.30
CA ASP A 57 2.69 -6.72 10.86
C ASP A 57 1.76 -6.06 9.83
N GLU A 58 2.02 -6.18 8.51
CA GLU A 58 1.19 -5.60 7.46
C GLU A 58 -0.29 -5.99 7.60
N PHE A 59 -0.54 -7.26 7.95
CA PHE A 59 -1.89 -7.81 8.06
C PHE A 59 -2.76 -7.06 9.08
N ILE A 60 -2.15 -6.49 10.13
CA ILE A 60 -2.89 -5.74 11.15
C ILE A 60 -3.56 -4.52 10.53
N TYR A 61 -2.83 -3.80 9.69
CA TYR A 61 -3.36 -2.63 8.99
C TYR A 61 -4.39 -3.04 7.93
N ASP A 62 -4.05 -3.99 7.07
CA ASP A 62 -4.87 -4.42 5.94
C ASP A 62 -6.22 -4.99 6.38
N GLU A 63 -6.21 -5.84 7.42
CA GLU A 63 -7.43 -6.38 8.01
C GLU A 63 -8.29 -5.27 8.63
N MET A 64 -7.69 -4.33 9.38
CA MET A 64 -8.44 -3.29 10.07
C MET A 64 -9.06 -2.29 9.10
N VAL A 65 -8.32 -1.84 8.07
CA VAL A 65 -8.83 -0.88 7.09
C VAL A 65 -9.90 -1.51 6.19
N THR A 66 -9.86 -2.84 6.01
CA THR A 66 -10.81 -3.58 5.18
C THR A 66 -12.04 -4.05 5.96
N HIS A 67 -11.83 -4.78 7.06
CA HIS A 67 -12.94 -5.49 7.71
C HIS A 67 -13.85 -4.57 8.53
N ILE A 68 -13.35 -3.47 9.07
CA ILE A 68 -14.19 -2.53 9.82
C ILE A 68 -15.28 -1.91 8.93
N PRO A 69 -14.96 -1.28 7.77
CA PRO A 69 -16.00 -0.73 6.92
C PRO A 69 -16.92 -1.80 6.33
N MET A 70 -16.38 -2.99 5.98
CA MET A 70 -17.18 -4.10 5.48
C MET A 70 -18.17 -4.63 6.53
N ALA A 71 -17.84 -4.59 7.82
CA ALA A 71 -18.76 -4.96 8.91
C ALA A 71 -19.88 -3.93 9.13
N VAL A 72 -19.61 -2.65 8.84
CA VAL A 72 -20.58 -1.57 8.99
C VAL A 72 -21.51 -1.46 7.78
N HIS A 73 -21.01 -1.75 6.59
CA HIS A 73 -21.77 -1.68 5.33
C HIS A 73 -21.76 -3.02 4.60
N PRO A 74 -22.74 -3.91 4.89
CA PRO A 74 -22.71 -5.29 4.39
C PRO A 74 -23.02 -5.46 2.89
N ASP A 75 -23.59 -4.43 2.23
CA ASP A 75 -24.03 -4.48 0.83
C ASP A 75 -23.01 -3.84 -0.14
N VAL A 76 -21.74 -3.81 0.22
CA VAL A 76 -20.66 -3.29 -0.64
C VAL A 76 -20.44 -4.22 -1.83
N LYS A 77 -20.50 -3.66 -3.05
CA LYS A 77 -20.26 -4.36 -4.31
C LYS A 77 -19.11 -3.79 -5.11
N ASN A 78 -18.98 -2.46 -5.11
CA ASN A 78 -17.98 -1.73 -5.87
C ASN A 78 -17.06 -0.97 -4.91
N VAL A 79 -15.79 -1.31 -4.91
CA VAL A 79 -14.79 -0.69 -4.03
C VAL A 79 -13.78 0.06 -4.85
N LEU A 80 -13.40 1.24 -4.38
CA LEU A 80 -12.24 1.98 -4.86
C LEU A 80 -11.17 1.97 -3.78
N ILE A 81 -9.94 1.61 -4.14
CA ILE A 81 -8.74 1.77 -3.34
C ILE A 81 -7.91 2.89 -3.97
N ILE A 82 -7.57 3.91 -3.18
CA ILE A 82 -6.68 4.99 -3.59
C ILE A 82 -5.31 4.71 -2.97
N GLY A 83 -4.29 4.49 -3.78
CA GLY A 83 -3.04 3.86 -3.36
C GLY A 83 -3.17 2.34 -3.41
N GLY A 84 -2.50 1.63 -2.51
CA GLY A 84 -2.62 0.17 -2.38
C GLY A 84 -1.80 -0.62 -3.40
N ALA A 85 -0.65 -0.08 -3.79
CA ALA A 85 0.29 -0.73 -4.70
C ALA A 85 0.80 -2.09 -4.19
N ASP A 86 0.83 -2.29 -2.87
CA ASP A 86 1.24 -3.52 -2.23
C ASP A 86 0.22 -4.65 -2.36
N GLY A 87 -1.07 -4.31 -2.57
CA GLY A 87 -2.15 -5.26 -2.78
C GLY A 87 -2.76 -5.84 -1.51
N GLY A 88 -2.30 -5.47 -0.31
CA GLY A 88 -2.78 -6.03 0.95
C GLY A 88 -4.27 -5.80 1.18
N VAL A 89 -4.74 -4.57 0.99
CA VAL A 89 -6.18 -4.23 1.07
C VAL A 89 -7.00 -5.01 0.03
N ALA A 90 -6.49 -5.13 -1.20
CA ALA A 90 -7.17 -5.91 -2.24
C ALA A 90 -7.24 -7.40 -1.87
N ARG A 91 -6.16 -7.97 -1.31
CA ARG A 91 -6.08 -9.35 -0.80
C ARG A 91 -7.18 -9.63 0.24
N GLU A 92 -7.44 -8.71 1.14
CA GLU A 92 -8.49 -8.87 2.14
C GLU A 92 -9.90 -8.72 1.52
N LEU A 93 -10.09 -7.77 0.61
CA LEU A 93 -11.39 -7.52 -0.03
C LEU A 93 -11.86 -8.68 -0.91
N ILE A 94 -10.97 -9.39 -1.63
CA ILE A 94 -11.36 -10.51 -2.51
C ILE A 94 -11.98 -11.68 -1.75
N ASN A 95 -11.80 -11.76 -0.43
CA ASN A 95 -12.46 -12.76 0.42
C ASN A 95 -13.97 -12.53 0.56
N TYR A 96 -14.46 -11.32 0.25
CA TYR A 96 -15.90 -11.00 0.29
C TYR A 96 -16.58 -11.33 -1.03
N LYS A 97 -17.46 -12.33 -1.02
CA LYS A 97 -18.18 -12.79 -2.21
C LYS A 97 -19.21 -11.79 -2.74
N CYS A 98 -19.64 -10.83 -1.92
CA CYS A 98 -20.56 -9.77 -2.34
C CYS A 98 -19.89 -8.72 -3.23
N ILE A 99 -18.56 -8.60 -3.19
CA ILE A 99 -17.82 -7.64 -4.00
C ILE A 99 -17.77 -8.10 -5.45
N GLU A 100 -18.23 -7.24 -6.34
CA GLU A 100 -18.28 -7.45 -7.78
C GLU A 100 -17.13 -6.79 -8.52
N ARG A 101 -16.60 -5.66 -7.98
CA ARG A 101 -15.51 -4.89 -8.58
C ARG A 101 -14.66 -4.18 -7.53
N ILE A 102 -13.35 -4.22 -7.74
CA ILE A 102 -12.36 -3.48 -6.97
C ILE A 102 -11.49 -2.72 -7.97
N ASP A 103 -11.50 -1.40 -7.91
CA ASP A 103 -10.62 -0.55 -8.69
C ASP A 103 -9.50 -0.03 -7.77
N VAL A 104 -8.25 -0.30 -8.12
CA VAL A 104 -7.05 0.19 -7.42
C VAL A 104 -6.44 1.30 -8.26
N VAL A 105 -6.22 2.46 -7.69
CA VAL A 105 -5.66 3.63 -8.40
C VAL A 105 -4.37 4.05 -7.75
N GLU A 106 -3.26 3.75 -8.41
CA GLU A 106 -1.90 4.01 -7.95
C GLU A 106 -1.13 4.78 -9.03
N PRO A 107 -0.55 5.94 -8.73
CA PRO A 107 0.21 6.70 -9.73
C PRO A 107 1.59 6.10 -10.04
N ASP A 108 2.18 5.35 -9.10
CA ASP A 108 3.56 4.84 -9.22
C ASP A 108 3.58 3.39 -9.73
N GLU A 109 3.74 3.23 -11.05
CA GLU A 109 3.85 1.91 -11.69
C GLU A 109 5.06 1.12 -11.15
N MET A 110 6.18 1.80 -10.89
CA MET A 110 7.38 1.14 -10.38
C MET A 110 7.16 0.57 -8.97
N LEU A 111 6.37 1.25 -8.14
CA LEU A 111 6.01 0.73 -6.82
C LEU A 111 5.22 -0.57 -6.94
N VAL A 112 4.24 -0.63 -7.83
CA VAL A 112 3.46 -1.87 -8.09
C VAL A 112 4.38 -3.00 -8.57
N GLU A 113 5.33 -2.72 -9.48
CA GLU A 113 6.29 -3.72 -9.98
C GLU A 113 7.21 -4.23 -8.87
N VAL A 114 7.73 -3.33 -8.02
CA VAL A 114 8.58 -3.69 -6.87
C VAL A 114 7.80 -4.55 -5.88
N CYS A 115 6.57 -4.18 -5.56
CA CYS A 115 5.71 -4.96 -4.67
C CYS A 115 5.43 -6.35 -5.25
N ARG A 116 5.04 -6.47 -6.52
CA ARG A 116 4.83 -7.76 -7.19
C ARG A 116 6.06 -8.65 -7.17
N LYS A 117 7.24 -8.07 -7.31
CA LYS A 117 8.50 -8.82 -7.33
C LYS A 117 8.93 -9.31 -5.95
N HIS A 118 8.78 -8.48 -4.92
CA HIS A 118 9.37 -8.73 -3.60
C HIS A 118 8.34 -9.20 -2.56
N PHE A 119 7.05 -8.91 -2.77
CA PHE A 119 5.94 -9.26 -1.87
C PHE A 119 4.78 -9.95 -2.62
N PRO A 120 5.04 -11.07 -3.31
CA PRO A 120 4.01 -11.74 -4.13
C PRO A 120 2.82 -12.24 -3.30
N GLU A 121 3.02 -12.51 -2.01
CA GLU A 121 1.94 -12.97 -1.11
C GLU A 121 0.95 -11.84 -0.77
N LEU A 122 1.39 -10.58 -0.77
CA LEU A 122 0.50 -9.43 -0.65
C LEU A 122 -0.21 -9.15 -1.97
N THR A 123 0.59 -9.04 -3.04
CA THR A 123 0.09 -8.62 -4.35
C THR A 123 -0.80 -9.63 -5.05
N CYS A 124 -0.93 -10.86 -4.53
CA CYS A 124 -1.80 -11.89 -5.14
C CYS A 124 -3.26 -11.44 -5.29
N GLY A 125 -3.73 -10.54 -4.40
CA GLY A 125 -5.05 -9.95 -4.51
C GLY A 125 -5.26 -9.10 -5.75
N LEU A 126 -4.20 -8.50 -6.29
CA LEU A 126 -4.26 -7.68 -7.52
C LEU A 126 -4.50 -8.50 -8.80
N ASP A 127 -4.40 -9.82 -8.73
CA ASP A 127 -4.57 -10.72 -9.86
C ASP A 127 -5.97 -11.37 -9.91
N ASP A 128 -6.86 -11.05 -8.97
CA ASP A 128 -8.26 -11.51 -8.99
C ASP A 128 -9.03 -10.86 -10.16
N ASP A 129 -9.87 -11.61 -10.83
CA ASP A 129 -10.64 -11.15 -12.01
C ASP A 129 -11.53 -9.91 -11.74
N ARG A 130 -11.84 -9.64 -10.48
CA ARG A 130 -12.65 -8.48 -10.04
C ARG A 130 -11.82 -7.23 -9.81
N VAL A 131 -10.47 -7.34 -9.79
CA VAL A 131 -9.56 -6.25 -9.49
C VAL A 131 -9.02 -5.63 -10.77
N ASN A 132 -9.13 -4.30 -10.85
CA ASN A 132 -8.56 -3.51 -11.93
C ASN A 132 -7.55 -2.52 -11.36
N VAL A 133 -6.31 -2.61 -11.80
CA VAL A 133 -5.25 -1.66 -11.40
C VAL A 133 -5.11 -0.57 -12.45
N TYR A 134 -5.23 0.69 -12.03
CA TYR A 134 -5.08 1.88 -12.88
C TYR A 134 -3.85 2.66 -12.45
N ILE A 135 -2.86 2.75 -13.35
CA ILE A 135 -1.68 3.60 -13.13
C ILE A 135 -2.04 5.03 -13.50
N GLN A 136 -2.53 5.78 -12.50
CA GLN A 136 -3.06 7.12 -12.71
C GLN A 136 -3.16 7.89 -11.39
N ASP A 137 -3.07 9.23 -11.48
CA ASP A 137 -3.41 10.12 -10.36
C ASP A 137 -4.89 9.98 -9.94
N ALA A 138 -5.11 9.82 -8.63
CA ALA A 138 -6.44 9.55 -8.07
C ALA A 138 -7.44 10.69 -8.29
N LEU A 139 -7.00 11.95 -8.19
CA LEU A 139 -7.87 13.09 -8.43
C LEU A 139 -8.31 13.18 -9.90
N ARG A 140 -7.41 12.82 -10.81
CA ARG A 140 -7.72 12.73 -12.22
C ARG A 140 -8.69 11.59 -12.52
N PHE A 141 -8.48 10.44 -11.89
CA PHE A 141 -9.37 9.29 -12.02
C PHE A 141 -10.77 9.60 -11.52
N LEU A 142 -10.92 10.29 -10.40
CA LEU A 142 -12.19 10.59 -9.75
C LEU A 142 -13.00 11.72 -10.45
N ARG A 143 -12.35 12.60 -11.22
CA ARG A 143 -13.01 13.81 -11.82
C ARG A 143 -14.31 13.52 -12.56
N ASN A 144 -14.45 12.34 -13.15
CA ASN A 144 -15.62 11.97 -13.96
C ASN A 144 -16.43 10.83 -13.36
N LYS A 145 -16.18 10.49 -12.08
CA LYS A 145 -16.86 9.42 -11.36
C LYS A 145 -17.89 10.01 -10.40
N THR A 146 -19.12 9.54 -10.46
CA THR A 146 -20.20 9.97 -9.54
C THR A 146 -21.06 8.76 -9.18
N GLY A 147 -21.07 8.38 -7.91
CA GLY A 147 -21.92 7.30 -7.41
C GLY A 147 -21.54 5.89 -7.91
N ASP A 148 -20.29 5.70 -8.33
CA ASP A 148 -19.81 4.45 -8.92
C ASP A 148 -19.33 3.44 -7.86
N TYR A 149 -19.09 3.88 -6.62
CA TYR A 149 -18.53 3.07 -5.55
C TYR A 149 -19.35 3.11 -4.29
N ASP A 150 -19.48 1.96 -3.64
CA ASP A 150 -20.16 1.78 -2.36
C ASP A 150 -19.18 2.01 -1.18
N LEU A 151 -17.88 1.77 -1.42
CA LEU A 151 -16.80 1.96 -0.44
C LEU A 151 -15.58 2.57 -1.15
N ILE A 152 -14.96 3.54 -0.51
CA ILE A 152 -13.68 4.11 -0.91
C ILE A 152 -12.71 3.95 0.26
N ILE A 153 -11.61 3.24 0.03
CA ILE A 153 -10.51 3.09 0.99
C ILE A 153 -9.36 3.98 0.50
N ASN A 154 -8.96 4.94 1.33
CA ASN A 154 -7.78 5.73 1.07
C ASN A 154 -6.59 5.07 1.75
N ASP A 155 -5.77 4.42 0.95
CA ASP A 155 -4.56 3.69 1.33
C ASP A 155 -3.29 4.38 0.79
N ALA A 156 -3.42 5.67 0.48
CA ALA A 156 -2.29 6.48 0.05
C ALA A 156 -1.41 6.85 1.25
N THR A 157 -0.10 6.88 1.04
CA THR A 157 0.87 7.35 2.03
C THR A 157 0.52 8.76 2.52
N CYS A 158 0.53 8.89 3.78
CA CYS A 158 0.18 9.99 4.68
C CYS A 158 -0.11 11.39 4.09
N LEU A 159 -1.34 11.87 4.30
CA LEU A 159 -1.77 13.26 4.05
C LEU A 159 -0.99 14.33 4.84
N LEU A 160 -0.17 13.96 5.82
CA LEU A 160 0.57 14.90 6.66
C LEU A 160 1.74 15.57 5.95
N TYR A 161 2.22 14.99 4.84
CA TYR A 161 3.34 15.53 4.06
C TYR A 161 2.91 16.43 2.90
N THR A 162 1.62 16.58 2.66
CA THR A 162 1.07 17.47 1.60
C THR A 162 0.75 18.88 2.09
N SER A 163 1.09 19.23 3.34
CA SER A 163 0.73 20.51 3.95
C SER A 163 1.58 21.71 3.52
N ASP A 164 2.61 21.49 2.71
CA ASP A 164 3.51 22.55 2.20
C ASP A 164 3.31 22.88 0.70
N ALA A 165 2.15 22.52 0.15
CA ALA A 165 1.79 22.89 -1.22
C ALA A 165 0.83 24.09 -1.28
#